data_a931451d4025462264c07387391a9e71
#
_entry.id   a931451d4025462264c07387391a9e71
#
_cell.length_a   1.000
_cell.length_b   1.000
_cell.length_c   1.000
_cell.angle_alpha   90.00
_cell.angle_beta   90.00
_cell.angle_gamma   90.00
#
_symmetry.space_group_name_H-M   'P 1'
#
loop_
_entity.id
_entity.type
_entity.pdbx_description
1 polymer ?
#
loop_
_entity_poly.entity_id
_entity_poly.type
_entity_poly.pdbx_seq_one_letter_code
_entity_poly.pdbx_strand_id
1 'polypeptide(L)'
;MKVNIKKKAFGSDIIFSDLSLTIKEGVTSFIMAPSGWGKTTLLKIMAGLDNDYEGTVESKSDNNIVLFQENRLVEGISVLSNLKALGVKEEDSIDVLSHLSLYEERNKKVSELSGGMKRRVALARVLLLSGDRYFLDEPFTGLDDECKREIAFYIAKKLSGKTVVVVSHNKEDSLLLRAVDTLVLGE
;
A
#
# COMPACT_ATOMS: atom_id res chain seq x y z
N MET A 1 -16.72 -2.30 1.14
CA MET A 1 -16.24 -3.70 1.25
C MET A 1 -16.52 -4.18 2.67
N LYS A 2 -17.17 -5.34 2.82
CA LYS A 2 -17.38 -5.98 4.14
C LYS A 2 -16.44 -7.17 4.28
N VAL A 3 -15.78 -7.25 5.43
CA VAL A 3 -14.81 -8.31 5.75
C VAL A 3 -15.31 -9.02 7.00
N ASN A 4 -15.45 -10.33 6.91
CA ASN A 4 -15.86 -11.18 8.03
C ASN A 4 -14.97 -12.42 8.02
N ILE A 5 -13.97 -12.46 8.89
CA ILE A 5 -13.02 -13.56 9.04
C ILE A 5 -13.36 -14.29 10.33
N LYS A 6 -13.94 -15.48 10.21
CA LYS A 6 -14.22 -16.35 11.36
C LYS A 6 -12.94 -16.93 11.93
N LYS A 7 -12.01 -17.34 11.03
CA LYS A 7 -10.72 -17.87 11.44
C LYS A 7 -9.67 -17.71 10.35
N LYS A 8 -8.47 -17.25 10.73
CA LYS A 8 -7.24 -17.35 9.94
C LYS A 8 -6.14 -17.88 10.83
N ALA A 9 -5.42 -18.91 10.38
CA ALA A 9 -4.31 -19.50 11.09
C ALA A 9 -3.17 -19.87 10.15
N PHE A 10 -1.94 -19.94 10.66
CA PHE A 10 -0.79 -20.56 10.02
C PHE A 10 -0.32 -21.73 10.89
N GLY A 11 -0.62 -22.95 10.45
CA GLY A 11 -0.42 -24.14 11.28
C GLY A 11 -1.26 -24.07 12.55
N SER A 12 -0.61 -24.08 13.73
CA SER A 12 -1.26 -23.94 15.04
C SER A 12 -1.53 -22.50 15.46
N ASP A 13 -0.92 -21.52 14.80
CA ASP A 13 -0.94 -20.11 15.23
C ASP A 13 -2.16 -19.40 14.65
N ILE A 14 -3.13 -19.07 15.50
CA ILE A 14 -4.32 -18.32 15.13
C ILE A 14 -3.95 -16.84 15.00
N ILE A 15 -4.16 -16.27 13.81
CA ILE A 15 -3.94 -14.87 13.53
C ILE A 15 -5.21 -14.06 13.76
N PHE A 16 -6.34 -14.55 13.26
CA PHE A 16 -7.65 -13.92 13.47
C PHE A 16 -8.68 -14.93 13.96
N SER A 17 -9.53 -14.48 14.88
CA SER A 17 -10.73 -15.16 15.36
C SER A 17 -11.85 -14.13 15.42
N ASP A 18 -12.95 -14.39 14.71
CA ASP A 18 -14.18 -13.57 14.69
C ASP A 18 -13.95 -12.07 14.40
N LEU A 19 -13.09 -11.76 13.42
CA LEU A 19 -12.80 -10.39 12.99
C LEU A 19 -13.84 -9.93 11.95
N SER A 20 -14.58 -8.85 12.28
CA SER A 20 -15.52 -8.21 11.38
C SER A 20 -15.20 -6.74 11.23
N LEU A 21 -15.08 -6.24 9.99
CA LEU A 21 -14.86 -4.82 9.71
C LEU A 21 -15.51 -4.40 8.38
N THR A 22 -15.74 -3.11 8.25
CA THR A 22 -16.29 -2.52 7.03
C THR A 22 -15.38 -1.40 6.55
N ILE A 23 -14.94 -1.49 5.29
CA ILE A 23 -14.17 -0.45 4.61
C ILE A 23 -15.13 0.35 3.73
N LYS A 24 -15.15 1.66 3.91
CA LYS A 24 -15.92 2.58 3.08
C LYS A 24 -15.32 2.69 1.69
N GLU A 25 -16.16 2.69 0.66
CA GLU A 25 -15.70 2.82 -0.73
C GLU A 25 -15.48 4.29 -1.10
N GLY A 26 -14.54 4.55 -2.00
CA GLY A 26 -14.25 5.88 -2.54
C GLY A 26 -13.52 6.81 -1.58
N VAL A 27 -13.03 6.32 -0.45
CA VAL A 27 -12.31 7.08 0.56
C VAL A 27 -11.07 6.34 1.04
N THR A 28 -10.19 7.07 1.73
CA THR A 28 -9.04 6.48 2.43
C THR A 28 -9.47 6.01 3.82
N SER A 29 -9.31 4.72 4.08
CA SER A 29 -9.45 4.08 5.40
C SER A 29 -8.08 3.68 5.93
N PHE A 30 -7.85 3.90 7.21
CA PHE A 30 -6.60 3.59 7.89
C PHE A 30 -6.82 2.49 8.91
N ILE A 31 -5.98 1.46 8.89
CA ILE A 31 -6.01 0.36 9.86
C ILE A 31 -4.73 0.44 10.69
N MET A 32 -4.88 0.69 11.97
CA MET A 32 -3.81 0.72 12.95
C MET A 32 -3.88 -0.52 13.83
N ALA A 33 -2.76 -1.22 13.96
CA ALA A 33 -2.62 -2.32 14.89
C ALA A 33 -1.14 -2.47 15.30
N PRO A 34 -0.86 -3.11 16.45
CA PRO A 34 0.51 -3.39 16.87
C PRO A 34 1.31 -4.20 15.86
N SER A 35 2.65 -4.19 15.99
CA SER A 35 3.51 -5.07 15.20
C SER A 35 3.18 -6.53 15.51
N GLY A 36 3.19 -7.40 14.49
CA GLY A 36 2.85 -8.82 14.64
C GLY A 36 1.35 -9.13 14.69
N TRP A 37 0.45 -8.15 14.77
CA TRP A 37 -1.00 -8.37 14.85
C TRP A 37 -1.61 -9.03 13.60
N GLY A 38 -0.90 -9.10 12.48
CA GLY A 38 -1.42 -9.69 11.24
C GLY A 38 -1.88 -8.67 10.19
N LYS A 39 -1.49 -7.39 10.29
CA LYS A 39 -1.87 -6.32 9.33
C LYS A 39 -1.66 -6.71 7.87
N THR A 40 -0.49 -7.21 7.53
CA THR A 40 -0.15 -7.67 6.17
C THR A 40 -1.03 -8.83 5.73
N THR A 41 -1.36 -9.76 6.63
CA THR A 41 -2.26 -10.88 6.36
C THR A 41 -3.68 -10.39 6.09
N LEU A 42 -4.20 -9.49 6.92
CA LEU A 42 -5.50 -8.86 6.72
C LEU A 42 -5.57 -8.15 5.36
N LEU A 43 -4.55 -7.37 5.03
CA LEU A 43 -4.46 -6.67 3.75
C LEU A 43 -4.44 -7.65 2.56
N LYS A 44 -3.69 -8.76 2.65
CA LYS A 44 -3.67 -9.82 1.62
C LYS A 44 -5.05 -10.48 1.44
N ILE A 45 -5.75 -10.76 2.53
CA ILE A 45 -7.11 -11.31 2.49
C ILE A 45 -8.06 -10.30 1.81
N MET A 46 -8.05 -9.04 2.21
CA MET A 46 -8.89 -8.00 1.60
C MET A 46 -8.59 -7.77 0.11
N ALA A 47 -7.34 -7.94 -0.29
CA ALA A 47 -6.91 -7.82 -1.67
C ALA A 47 -7.18 -9.08 -2.52
N GLY A 48 -7.68 -10.17 -1.92
CA GLY A 48 -7.91 -11.45 -2.61
C GLY A 48 -6.64 -12.24 -2.91
N LEU A 49 -5.54 -11.95 -2.23
CA LEU A 49 -4.24 -12.59 -2.41
C LEU A 49 -3.99 -13.75 -1.44
N ASP A 50 -4.78 -13.83 -0.37
CA ASP A 50 -4.80 -14.93 0.58
C ASP A 50 -6.24 -15.40 0.73
N ASN A 51 -6.54 -16.62 0.27
CA ASN A 51 -7.87 -17.23 0.30
C ASN A 51 -7.95 -18.39 1.29
N ASP A 52 -6.87 -18.66 2.04
CA ASP A 52 -6.81 -19.70 3.06
C ASP A 52 -7.31 -19.15 4.40
N TYR A 53 -8.61 -18.93 4.53
CA TYR A 53 -9.29 -18.49 5.75
C TYR A 53 -10.76 -18.91 5.74
N GLU A 54 -11.36 -18.97 6.92
CA GLU A 54 -12.80 -19.18 7.08
C GLU A 54 -13.49 -17.82 7.17
N GLY A 55 -14.45 -17.56 6.29
CA GLY A 55 -15.19 -16.30 6.28
C GLY A 55 -15.51 -15.77 4.90
N THR A 56 -15.81 -14.48 4.80
CA THR A 56 -16.16 -13.81 3.54
C THR A 56 -15.56 -12.43 3.43
N VAL A 57 -15.17 -12.04 2.22
CA VAL A 57 -14.87 -10.66 1.83
C VAL A 57 -15.83 -10.27 0.71
N GLU A 58 -16.80 -9.44 1.05
CA GLU A 58 -17.77 -8.94 0.07
C GLU A 58 -17.24 -7.63 -0.54
N SER A 59 -17.05 -7.63 -1.83
CA SER A 59 -16.47 -6.54 -2.57
C SER A 59 -17.13 -6.33 -3.93
N LYS A 60 -17.21 -5.07 -4.39
CA LYS A 60 -17.82 -4.72 -5.68
C LYS A 60 -16.85 -4.78 -6.87
N SER A 61 -15.55 -4.85 -6.62
CA SER A 61 -14.53 -4.90 -7.66
C SER A 61 -13.38 -5.82 -7.26
N ASP A 62 -12.71 -6.40 -8.23
CA ASP A 62 -11.52 -7.26 -8.06
C ASP A 62 -10.25 -6.59 -8.61
N ASN A 63 -10.35 -5.34 -9.11
CA ASN A 63 -9.20 -4.60 -9.61
C ASN A 63 -8.43 -3.94 -8.45
N ASN A 64 -7.59 -4.75 -7.80
CA ASN A 64 -6.85 -4.40 -6.60
C ASN A 64 -5.38 -4.12 -6.91
N ILE A 65 -4.89 -2.97 -6.47
CA ILE A 65 -3.47 -2.60 -6.54
C ILE A 65 -2.89 -2.69 -5.13
N VAL A 66 -1.74 -3.36 -4.99
CA VAL A 66 -1.15 -3.62 -3.68
C VAL A 66 0.29 -3.11 -3.61
N LEU A 67 0.57 -2.26 -2.62
CA LEU A 67 1.92 -1.98 -2.16
C LEU A 67 2.24 -2.95 -1.02
N PHE A 68 3.18 -3.85 -1.26
CA PHE A 68 3.64 -4.78 -0.24
C PHE A 68 4.66 -4.14 0.71
N GLN A 69 4.84 -4.73 1.86
CA GLN A 69 5.91 -4.33 2.79
C GLN A 69 7.29 -4.49 2.12
N GLU A 70 7.52 -5.59 1.40
CA GLU A 70 8.69 -5.75 0.53
C GLU A 70 8.51 -4.94 -0.76
N ASN A 71 9.54 -4.26 -1.21
CA ASN A 71 9.45 -3.37 -2.37
C ASN A 71 9.27 -4.08 -3.72
N ARG A 72 9.63 -5.36 -3.83
CA ARG A 72 9.45 -6.22 -5.03
C ARG A 72 9.95 -5.57 -6.32
N LEU A 73 11.14 -5.00 -6.27
CA LEU A 73 11.79 -4.32 -7.39
C LEU A 73 12.81 -5.24 -8.05
N VAL A 74 13.06 -5.01 -9.34
CA VAL A 74 14.15 -5.66 -10.09
C VAL A 74 15.43 -4.83 -9.86
N GLU A 75 16.31 -5.33 -9.00
CA GLU A 75 17.47 -4.57 -8.53
C GLU A 75 18.52 -4.31 -9.61
N GLY A 76 18.65 -5.21 -10.60
CA GLY A 76 19.67 -5.15 -11.66
C GLY A 76 19.39 -4.13 -12.76
N ILE A 77 18.21 -3.52 -12.82
CA ILE A 77 17.82 -2.54 -13.84
C ILE A 77 17.56 -1.16 -13.22
N SER A 78 17.47 -0.14 -14.08
CA SER A 78 17.26 1.24 -13.61
C SER A 78 15.88 1.45 -12.99
N VAL A 79 15.74 2.53 -12.21
CA VAL A 79 14.46 2.99 -11.67
C VAL A 79 13.44 3.14 -12.79
N LEU A 80 13.78 3.88 -13.84
CA LEU A 80 12.88 4.11 -14.97
C LEU A 80 12.49 2.79 -15.66
N SER A 81 13.42 1.86 -15.81
CA SER A 81 13.14 0.53 -16.39
C SER A 81 12.16 -0.29 -15.53
N ASN A 82 12.25 -0.18 -14.20
CA ASN A 82 11.29 -0.81 -13.28
C ASN A 82 9.86 -0.28 -13.47
N LEU A 83 9.70 1.00 -13.83
CA LEU A 83 8.38 1.59 -14.10
C LEU A 83 7.90 1.25 -15.50
N LYS A 84 8.76 1.36 -16.51
CA LYS A 84 8.42 1.02 -17.91
C LYS A 84 8.01 -0.44 -18.09
N ALA A 85 8.50 -1.35 -17.26
CA ALA A 85 8.07 -2.76 -17.23
C ALA A 85 6.57 -2.95 -16.90
N LEU A 86 5.88 -1.91 -16.42
CA LEU A 86 4.43 -1.92 -16.22
C LEU A 86 3.63 -1.65 -17.50
N GLY A 87 4.27 -1.36 -18.62
CA GLY A 87 3.62 -1.01 -19.89
C GLY A 87 3.05 0.41 -19.92
N VAL A 88 3.45 1.29 -19.00
CA VAL A 88 3.03 2.69 -18.94
C VAL A 88 3.91 3.58 -19.81
N LYS A 89 3.40 4.76 -20.16
CA LYS A 89 4.17 5.76 -20.92
C LYS A 89 5.36 6.28 -20.09
N GLU A 90 6.44 6.61 -20.77
CA GLU A 90 7.63 7.16 -20.12
C GLU A 90 7.36 8.51 -19.45
N GLU A 91 6.54 9.35 -20.08
CA GLU A 91 6.16 10.66 -19.55
C GLU A 91 5.43 10.52 -18.20
N ASP A 92 4.50 9.55 -18.07
CA ASP A 92 3.80 9.26 -16.82
C ASP A 92 4.78 8.79 -15.73
N SER A 93 5.76 7.97 -16.11
CA SER A 93 6.81 7.50 -15.19
C SER A 93 7.68 8.66 -14.68
N ILE A 94 8.07 9.58 -15.58
CA ILE A 94 8.87 10.76 -15.24
C ILE A 94 8.07 11.69 -14.32
N ASP A 95 6.79 11.94 -14.61
CA ASP A 95 5.91 12.75 -13.77
C ASP A 95 5.84 12.22 -12.35
N VAL A 96 5.54 10.92 -12.18
CA VAL A 96 5.47 10.29 -10.86
C VAL A 96 6.81 10.32 -10.13
N LEU A 97 7.93 10.07 -10.82
CA LEU A 97 9.27 10.13 -10.23
C LEU A 97 9.61 11.55 -9.75
N SER A 98 9.18 12.58 -10.46
CA SER A 98 9.38 13.97 -10.06
C SER A 98 8.65 14.27 -8.74
N HIS A 99 7.39 13.84 -8.61
CA HIS A 99 6.59 14.02 -7.39
C HIS A 99 7.09 13.19 -6.19
N LEU A 100 7.85 12.13 -6.45
CA LEU A 100 8.44 11.29 -5.40
C LEU A 100 9.92 11.61 -5.14
N SER A 101 10.43 12.74 -5.65
CA SER A 101 11.83 13.19 -5.50
C SER A 101 12.84 12.11 -5.94
N LEU A 102 12.57 11.48 -7.09
CA LEU A 102 13.39 10.41 -7.68
C LEU A 102 13.80 10.69 -9.13
N TYR A 103 13.49 11.88 -9.66
CA TYR A 103 13.78 12.20 -11.06
C TYR A 103 15.27 12.08 -11.39
N GLU A 104 16.14 12.58 -10.53
CA GLU A 104 17.60 12.52 -10.72
C GLU A 104 18.13 11.09 -10.63
N GLU A 105 17.43 10.21 -9.93
CA GLU A 105 17.82 8.82 -9.72
C GLU A 105 17.29 7.87 -10.81
N ARG A 106 16.50 8.36 -11.78
CA ARG A 106 15.76 7.55 -12.75
C ARG A 106 16.61 6.58 -13.57
N ASN A 107 17.87 6.92 -13.80
CA ASN A 107 18.81 6.11 -14.60
C ASN A 107 19.70 5.19 -13.75
N LYS A 108 19.72 5.36 -12.41
CA LYS A 108 20.47 4.51 -11.49
C LYS A 108 19.81 3.13 -11.38
N LYS A 109 20.62 2.10 -11.18
CA LYS A 109 20.10 0.77 -10.84
C LYS A 109 19.45 0.81 -9.46
N VAL A 110 18.38 0.04 -9.28
CA VAL A 110 17.69 -0.04 -7.99
C VAL A 110 18.60 -0.55 -6.88
N SER A 111 19.57 -1.41 -7.20
CA SER A 111 20.57 -1.89 -6.23
C SER A 111 21.41 -0.77 -5.59
N GLU A 112 21.55 0.38 -6.27
CA GLU A 112 22.35 1.54 -5.82
C GLU A 112 21.56 2.49 -4.91
N LEU A 113 20.26 2.26 -4.74
CA LEU A 113 19.36 3.13 -3.99
C LEU A 113 19.36 2.81 -2.49
N SER A 114 19.11 3.83 -1.67
CA SER A 114 18.80 3.66 -0.24
C SER A 114 17.45 2.93 -0.05
N GLY A 115 17.19 2.42 1.16
CA GLY A 115 15.92 1.76 1.49
C GLY A 115 14.70 2.65 1.26
N GLY A 116 14.77 3.92 1.69
CA GLY A 116 13.70 4.90 1.47
C GLY A 116 13.50 5.24 -0.01
N MET A 117 14.57 5.32 -0.81
CA MET A 117 14.46 5.50 -2.26
C MET A 117 13.81 4.28 -2.92
N LYS A 118 14.19 3.06 -2.54
CA LYS A 118 13.55 1.82 -3.01
C LYS A 118 12.05 1.81 -2.66
N ARG A 119 11.68 2.27 -1.46
CA ARG A 119 10.28 2.40 -1.03
C ARG A 119 9.51 3.35 -1.93
N ARG A 120 10.09 4.50 -2.27
CA ARG A 120 9.49 5.48 -3.19
C ARG A 120 9.33 4.94 -4.61
N VAL A 121 10.28 4.13 -5.11
CA VAL A 121 10.13 3.45 -6.41
C VAL A 121 8.97 2.44 -6.39
N ALA A 122 8.80 1.68 -5.30
CA ALA A 122 7.67 0.77 -5.13
C ALA A 122 6.33 1.53 -5.10
N LEU A 123 6.27 2.68 -4.41
CA LEU A 123 5.13 3.59 -4.45
C LEU A 123 4.85 4.11 -5.87
N ALA A 124 5.88 4.54 -6.61
CA ALA A 124 5.74 4.99 -7.99
C ALA A 124 5.05 3.93 -8.86
N ARG A 125 5.43 2.66 -8.73
CA ARG A 125 4.79 1.55 -9.45
C ARG A 125 3.30 1.44 -9.14
N VAL A 126 2.93 1.53 -7.86
CA VAL A 126 1.52 1.48 -7.43
C VAL A 126 0.72 2.65 -7.98
N LEU A 127 1.28 3.87 -7.95
CA LEU A 127 0.60 5.10 -8.39
C LEU A 127 0.48 5.22 -9.92
N LEU A 128 1.25 4.44 -10.68
CA LEU A 128 1.15 4.36 -12.14
C LEU A 128 0.09 3.36 -12.60
N LEU A 129 -0.28 2.41 -11.76
CA LEU A 129 -1.30 1.42 -12.10
C LEU A 129 -2.71 1.99 -11.88
N SER A 130 -3.64 1.61 -12.75
CA SER A 130 -5.04 1.98 -12.62
C SER A 130 -5.82 0.86 -11.94
N GLY A 131 -6.35 1.15 -10.76
CA GLY A 131 -7.17 0.24 -9.98
C GLY A 131 -8.40 0.92 -9.41
N ASP A 132 -9.31 0.13 -8.86
CA ASP A 132 -10.48 0.62 -8.13
C ASP A 132 -10.16 0.72 -6.63
N ARG A 133 -9.28 -0.16 -6.17
CA ARG A 133 -8.85 -0.21 -4.77
C ARG A 133 -7.33 -0.34 -4.66
N TYR A 134 -6.82 0.37 -3.67
CA TYR A 134 -5.40 0.42 -3.35
C TYR A 134 -5.19 -0.03 -1.92
N PHE A 135 -4.32 -1.00 -1.72
CA PHE A 135 -3.95 -1.54 -0.43
C PHE A 135 -2.48 -1.21 -0.17
N LEU A 136 -2.20 -0.38 0.82
CA LEU A 136 -0.86 0.14 1.07
C LEU A 136 -0.35 -0.38 2.42
N ASP A 137 0.65 -1.26 2.39
CA ASP A 137 1.29 -1.82 3.58
C ASP A 137 2.51 -1.00 3.96
N GLU A 138 2.43 -0.28 5.10
CA GLU A 138 3.49 0.58 5.65
C GLU A 138 4.12 1.51 4.58
N PRO A 139 3.33 2.37 3.91
CA PRO A 139 3.77 3.09 2.71
C PRO A 139 4.96 4.03 2.94
N PHE A 140 5.16 4.52 4.16
CA PHE A 140 6.15 5.55 4.49
C PHE A 140 7.38 5.04 5.22
N THR A 141 7.57 3.72 5.31
CA THR A 141 8.72 3.13 5.99
C THR A 141 10.03 3.61 5.36
N GLY A 142 10.95 4.12 6.21
CA GLY A 142 12.27 4.58 5.79
C GLY A 142 12.29 5.95 5.11
N LEU A 143 11.21 6.72 5.19
CA LEU A 143 11.14 8.11 4.73
C LEU A 143 11.35 9.07 5.90
N ASP A 144 12.06 10.18 5.65
CA ASP A 144 12.09 11.32 6.56
C ASP A 144 10.75 12.09 6.56
N ASP A 145 10.54 12.94 7.57
CA ASP A 145 9.24 13.60 7.80
C ASP A 145 8.85 14.58 6.70
N GLU A 146 9.82 15.25 6.05
CA GLU A 146 9.54 16.20 4.97
C GLU A 146 9.08 15.46 3.71
N CYS A 147 9.87 14.50 3.28
CA CYS A 147 9.56 13.62 2.15
C CYS A 147 8.23 12.88 2.35
N LYS A 148 7.95 12.42 3.57
CA LYS A 148 6.71 11.75 3.94
C LYS A 148 5.49 12.64 3.73
N ARG A 149 5.54 13.92 4.17
CA ARG A 149 4.43 14.89 3.99
C ARG A 149 4.13 15.14 2.51
N GLU A 150 5.16 15.39 1.71
CA GLU A 150 5.01 15.65 0.27
C GLU A 150 4.40 14.43 -0.45
N ILE A 151 4.92 13.25 -0.18
CA ILE A 151 4.45 12.00 -0.78
C ILE A 151 3.02 11.68 -0.34
N ALA A 152 2.69 11.85 0.93
CA ALA A 152 1.33 11.64 1.43
C ALA A 152 0.31 12.57 0.75
N PHE A 153 0.67 13.84 0.57
CA PHE A 153 -0.15 14.79 -0.18
C PHE A 153 -0.36 14.36 -1.64
N TYR A 154 0.71 13.91 -2.30
CA TYR A 154 0.62 13.43 -3.68
C TYR A 154 -0.24 12.16 -3.79
N ILE A 155 -0.08 11.17 -2.89
CA ILE A 155 -0.91 9.96 -2.82
C ILE A 155 -2.39 10.35 -2.65
N ALA A 156 -2.71 11.21 -1.67
CA ALA A 156 -4.08 11.62 -1.39
C ALA A 156 -4.74 12.32 -2.59
N LYS A 157 -3.98 13.13 -3.35
CA LYS A 157 -4.43 13.78 -4.58
C LYS A 157 -4.62 12.77 -5.72
N LYS A 158 -3.62 11.91 -5.97
CA LYS A 158 -3.59 10.96 -7.09
C LYS A 158 -4.67 9.89 -6.96
N LEU A 159 -4.95 9.44 -5.73
CA LEU A 159 -5.94 8.40 -5.43
C LEU A 159 -7.29 8.98 -4.94
N SER A 160 -7.54 10.26 -5.16
CA SER A 160 -8.81 10.91 -4.80
C SER A 160 -10.00 10.18 -5.45
N GLY A 161 -11.04 9.87 -4.65
CA GLY A 161 -12.21 9.13 -5.10
C GLY A 161 -12.02 7.61 -5.26
N LYS A 162 -10.81 7.09 -5.05
CA LYS A 162 -10.53 5.65 -4.99
C LYS A 162 -10.70 5.12 -3.57
N THR A 163 -10.97 3.82 -3.47
CA THR A 163 -10.94 3.13 -2.18
C THR A 163 -9.49 2.84 -1.82
N VAL A 164 -8.98 3.45 -0.77
CA VAL A 164 -7.60 3.25 -0.30
C VAL A 164 -7.63 2.67 1.10
N VAL A 165 -6.94 1.56 1.30
CA VAL A 165 -6.75 0.94 2.62
C VAL A 165 -5.27 1.02 2.96
N VAL A 166 -4.96 1.72 4.02
CA VAL A 166 -3.58 1.88 4.50
C VAL A 166 -3.44 1.13 5.81
N VAL A 167 -2.44 0.29 5.93
CA VAL A 167 -2.05 -0.31 7.19
C VAL A 167 -0.71 0.28 7.62
N SER A 168 -0.64 0.79 8.84
CA SER A 168 0.59 1.29 9.45
C SER A 168 0.51 1.20 10.98
N HIS A 169 1.66 1.24 11.63
CA HIS A 169 1.76 1.36 13.08
C HIS A 169 1.89 2.82 13.55
N ASN A 170 2.11 3.76 12.62
CA ASN A 170 2.26 5.19 12.94
C ASN A 170 0.93 5.93 12.74
N LYS A 171 0.37 6.45 13.84
CA LYS A 171 -0.89 7.19 13.84
C LYS A 171 -0.85 8.48 13.01
N GLU A 172 0.30 9.13 12.90
CA GLU A 172 0.46 10.36 12.12
C GLU A 172 0.19 10.14 10.63
N ASP A 173 0.43 8.92 10.11
CA ASP A 173 0.19 8.58 8.71
C ASP A 173 -1.28 8.76 8.32
N SER A 174 -2.21 8.51 9.26
CA SER A 174 -3.65 8.68 9.02
C SER A 174 -4.02 10.15 8.77
N LEU A 175 -3.39 11.07 9.48
CA LEU A 175 -3.61 12.51 9.33
C LEU A 175 -3.02 13.01 8.01
N LEU A 176 -1.81 12.57 7.65
CA LEU A 176 -1.13 12.95 6.42
C LEU A 176 -1.91 12.50 5.18
N LEU A 177 -2.47 11.31 5.20
CA LEU A 177 -3.28 10.75 4.10
C LEU A 177 -4.73 11.24 4.12
N ARG A 178 -5.12 12.11 5.09
CA ARG A 178 -6.50 12.58 5.25
C ARG A 178 -7.50 11.42 5.32
N ALA A 179 -7.14 10.39 6.08
CA ALA A 179 -8.00 9.22 6.26
C ALA A 179 -9.35 9.64 6.85
N VAL A 180 -10.43 9.23 6.18
CA VAL A 180 -11.81 9.53 6.58
C VAL A 180 -12.26 8.58 7.70
N ASP A 181 -11.63 7.42 7.77
CA ASP A 181 -11.97 6.35 8.71
C ASP A 181 -10.69 5.73 9.27
N THR A 182 -10.61 5.58 10.59
CA THR A 182 -9.47 4.96 11.26
C THR A 182 -9.99 3.82 12.14
N LEU A 183 -9.56 2.62 11.81
CA LEU A 183 -9.87 1.41 12.56
C LEU A 183 -8.65 1.06 13.42
N VAL A 184 -8.84 1.03 14.74
CA VAL A 184 -7.80 0.59 15.68
C VAL A 184 -8.13 -0.85 16.06
N LEU A 185 -7.20 -1.75 15.80
CA LEU A 185 -7.36 -3.18 16.03
C LEU A 185 -6.29 -3.68 17.01
N GLY A 186 -6.65 -4.70 17.80
CA GLY A 186 -5.70 -5.34 18.74
C GLY A 186 -5.60 -4.67 20.11
N GLU A 187 -6.66 -3.95 20.53
CA GLU A 187 -6.85 -3.55 21.92
C GLU A 187 -7.50 -4.69 22.72
#